data_06375843ebe41fc820263571a6f5354c
#
_entry.id   06375843ebe41fc820263571a6f5354c
#
_cell.length_a   1.000
_cell.length_b   1.000
_cell.length_c   1.000
_cell.angle_alpha   90.00
_cell.angle_beta   90.00
_cell.angle_gamma   90.00
#
_symmetry.space_group_name_H-M   'P 1'
#
loop_
_entity.id
_entity.type
_entity.pdbx_description
1 polymer ?
#
loop_
_entity_poly.entity_id
_entity_poly.type
_entity_poly.pdbx_seq_one_letter_code
_entity_poly.pdbx_strand_id
1 'polypeptide(L)'
;SRLARQHEALLIIDEAHAIGVFGRNGGGVCRIPGSKAQPDVIIGTLSKSLGGYGGFVACSASVRRLLINKARSFIYTTGLPPACLGSAREAVRIVTSEPELGKTLLKKAQRFHNLLTQSGLKMPEYESQIIPIIIGGNEAVIRFSESLWQKGLLVKAIRPPTVPPGTAR
;
A
#
# COMPACT_ATOMS: atom_id res chain seq x y z
N SER A 1 -11.00 7.22 13.72
CA SER A 1 -11.14 8.65 14.16
C SER A 1 -11.89 8.79 15.49
N ARG A 2 -13.04 8.09 15.69
CA ARG A 2 -13.82 8.21 16.93
C ARG A 2 -13.01 7.75 18.15
N LEU A 3 -12.42 6.56 18.10
CA LEU A 3 -11.59 6.01 19.19
C LEU A 3 -10.40 6.93 19.50
N ALA A 4 -9.67 7.37 18.48
CA ALA A 4 -8.54 8.27 18.70
C ALA A 4 -8.96 9.54 19.45
N ARG A 5 -10.06 10.17 19.04
CA ARG A 5 -10.60 11.35 19.75
C ARG A 5 -11.05 11.05 21.17
N GLN A 6 -11.70 9.89 21.42
CA GLN A 6 -12.13 9.51 22.76
C GLN A 6 -10.97 9.29 23.74
N HIS A 7 -9.80 8.92 23.22
CA HIS A 7 -8.60 8.65 24.00
C HIS A 7 -7.50 9.72 23.84
N GLU A 8 -7.84 10.88 23.27
CA GLU A 8 -6.89 11.97 23.01
C GLU A 8 -5.60 11.52 22.32
N ALA A 9 -5.73 10.49 21.44
CA ALA A 9 -4.63 9.89 20.73
C ALA A 9 -4.50 10.42 19.30
N LEU A 10 -3.26 10.51 18.81
CA LEU A 10 -2.98 10.81 17.41
C LEU A 10 -3.38 9.61 16.53
N LEU A 11 -4.08 9.90 15.44
CA LEU A 11 -4.41 8.91 14.42
C LEU A 11 -3.40 9.00 13.28
N ILE A 12 -2.54 8.00 13.16
CA ILE A 12 -1.60 7.85 12.06
C ILE A 12 -2.10 6.73 11.15
N ILE A 13 -2.22 7.00 9.85
CA ILE A 13 -2.65 6.01 8.86
C ILE A 13 -1.54 5.82 7.83
N ASP A 14 -1.10 4.58 7.64
CA ASP A 14 -0.20 4.20 6.55
C ASP A 14 -1.03 3.85 5.32
N GLU A 15 -0.93 4.69 4.30
CA GLU A 15 -1.60 4.56 3.00
C GLU A 15 -0.66 4.04 1.90
N ALA A 16 0.50 3.47 2.27
CA ALA A 16 1.54 3.08 1.31
C ALA A 16 1.06 2.10 0.23
N HIS A 17 0.05 1.27 0.51
CA HIS A 17 -0.59 0.38 -0.46
C HIS A 17 -1.90 0.93 -1.04
N ALA A 18 -2.36 2.06 -0.58
CA ALA A 18 -3.67 2.60 -0.95
C ALA A 18 -3.58 3.84 -1.88
N ILE A 19 -2.55 4.66 -1.73
CA ILE A 19 -2.28 5.79 -2.63
C ILE A 19 -2.17 5.29 -4.09
N GLY A 20 -2.82 5.98 -5.01
CA GLY A 20 -2.88 5.62 -6.42
C GLY A 20 -3.88 4.50 -6.76
N VAL A 21 -4.47 3.84 -5.75
CA VAL A 21 -5.39 2.70 -5.92
C VAL A 21 -6.81 3.04 -5.45
N PHE A 22 -6.92 3.51 -4.21
CA PHE A 22 -8.20 3.78 -3.57
C PHE A 22 -8.54 5.26 -3.48
N GLY A 23 -9.81 5.52 -3.24
CA GLY A 23 -10.32 6.84 -2.94
C GLY A 23 -10.39 7.77 -4.15
N ARG A 24 -10.95 8.96 -3.91
CA ARG A 24 -11.10 9.97 -4.96
C ARG A 24 -9.72 10.38 -5.47
N ASN A 25 -9.54 10.31 -6.79
CA ASN A 25 -8.29 10.66 -7.47
C ASN A 25 -7.06 9.91 -6.94
N GLY A 26 -7.21 8.64 -6.51
CA GLY A 26 -6.13 7.85 -5.95
C GLY A 26 -5.59 8.36 -4.61
N GLY A 27 -6.37 9.12 -3.87
CA GLY A 27 -5.94 9.76 -2.62
C GLY A 27 -5.87 8.86 -1.39
N GLY A 28 -6.06 7.53 -1.55
CA GLY A 28 -6.01 6.55 -0.46
C GLY A 28 -7.38 6.24 0.15
N VAL A 29 -7.39 5.34 1.12
CA VAL A 29 -8.60 4.85 1.81
C VAL A 29 -9.30 6.00 2.55
N CYS A 30 -8.55 6.94 3.11
CA CYS A 30 -9.12 8.12 3.77
C CYS A 30 -9.94 9.01 2.83
N ARG A 31 -9.80 8.86 1.52
CA ARG A 31 -10.51 9.61 0.48
C ARG A 31 -11.61 8.81 -0.23
N ILE A 32 -11.95 7.62 0.27
CA ILE A 32 -13.11 6.88 -0.20
C ILE A 32 -14.39 7.70 0.12
N PRO A 33 -15.33 7.86 -0.81
CA PRO A 33 -16.60 8.54 -0.56
C PRO A 33 -17.32 7.94 0.65
N GLY A 34 -17.75 8.78 1.58
CA GLY A 34 -18.38 8.35 2.84
C GLY A 34 -17.40 8.01 3.96
N SER A 35 -16.08 7.99 3.71
CA SER A 35 -15.09 7.81 4.77
C SER A 35 -15.17 8.97 5.80
N LYS A 36 -15.27 8.58 7.07
CA LYS A 36 -15.20 9.51 8.22
C LYS A 36 -13.80 9.57 8.83
N ALA A 37 -12.82 8.98 8.15
CA ALA A 37 -11.45 9.03 8.61
C ALA A 37 -10.88 10.45 8.53
N GLN A 38 -10.34 10.92 9.64
CA GLN A 38 -9.68 12.22 9.76
C GLN A 38 -8.36 11.98 10.49
N PRO A 39 -7.34 11.45 9.80
CA PRO A 39 -6.04 11.22 10.41
C PRO A 39 -5.30 12.53 10.66
N ASP A 40 -4.52 12.55 11.73
CA ASP A 40 -3.59 13.64 12.05
C ASP A 40 -2.34 13.55 11.17
N VAL A 41 -1.97 12.31 10.79
CA VAL A 41 -0.81 12.01 9.96
C VAL A 41 -1.16 10.92 8.95
N ILE A 42 -0.82 11.14 7.69
CA ILE A 42 -0.85 10.13 6.64
C ILE A 42 0.59 9.83 6.22
N ILE A 43 0.95 8.56 6.20
CA ILE A 43 2.21 8.08 5.64
C ILE A 43 1.92 7.48 4.27
N GLY A 44 2.70 7.85 3.27
CA GLY A 44 2.62 7.32 1.92
C GLY A 44 3.98 6.99 1.35
N THR A 45 3.99 6.24 0.25
CA THR A 45 5.21 5.91 -0.48
C THR A 45 5.11 6.32 -1.95
N LEU A 46 6.24 6.72 -2.49
CA LEU A 46 6.40 7.00 -3.92
C LEU A 46 6.85 5.76 -4.70
N SER A 47 7.23 4.67 -4.01
CA SER A 47 7.90 3.51 -4.60
C SER A 47 6.99 2.34 -4.98
N LYS A 48 5.67 2.50 -4.87
CA LYS A 48 4.69 1.47 -5.25
C LYS A 48 3.87 1.95 -6.45
N SER A 49 2.60 2.27 -6.26
CA SER A 49 1.70 2.73 -7.32
C SER A 49 2.21 3.95 -8.11
N LEU A 50 2.98 4.81 -7.44
CA LEU A 50 3.56 6.02 -8.07
C LEU A 50 4.88 5.75 -8.83
N GLY A 51 5.40 4.51 -8.83
CA GLY A 51 6.52 4.08 -9.66
C GLY A 51 7.86 4.82 -9.45
N GLY A 52 8.00 5.53 -8.34
CA GLY A 52 9.16 6.34 -8.02
C GLY A 52 10.01 5.77 -6.88
N TYR A 53 10.66 6.65 -6.13
CA TYR A 53 11.47 6.32 -4.97
C TYR A 53 11.22 7.30 -3.83
N GLY A 54 11.14 6.79 -2.59
CA GLY A 54 10.99 7.59 -1.38
C GLY A 54 9.63 7.43 -0.71
N GLY A 55 9.44 8.20 0.35
CA GLY A 55 8.21 8.27 1.12
C GLY A 55 7.85 9.71 1.44
N PHE A 56 6.62 9.91 1.89
CA PHE A 56 6.16 11.22 2.33
C PHE A 56 5.25 11.11 3.55
N VAL A 57 5.17 12.21 4.27
CA VAL A 57 4.23 12.39 5.38
C VAL A 57 3.35 13.60 5.08
N ALA A 58 2.04 13.41 5.09
CA ALA A 58 1.06 14.48 5.01
C ALA A 58 0.46 14.72 6.40
N CYS A 59 0.60 15.94 6.91
CA CYS A 59 0.20 16.29 8.27
C CYS A 59 0.02 17.81 8.41
N SER A 60 -0.38 18.28 9.60
CA SER A 60 -0.47 19.70 9.92
C SER A 60 0.89 20.40 9.88
N ALA A 61 0.90 21.72 9.71
CA ALA A 61 2.11 22.52 9.70
C ALA A 61 2.92 22.42 11.02
N SER A 62 2.25 22.24 12.14
CA SER A 62 2.89 22.05 13.46
C SER A 62 3.61 20.71 13.55
N VAL A 63 2.97 19.61 13.12
CA VAL A 63 3.59 18.29 13.06
C VAL A 63 4.75 18.28 12.06
N ARG A 64 4.60 18.91 10.90
CA ARG A 64 5.69 19.04 9.93
C ARG A 64 6.93 19.74 10.54
N ARG A 65 6.73 20.86 11.24
CA ARG A 65 7.82 21.55 11.94
C ARG A 65 8.48 20.66 13.00
N LEU A 66 7.68 19.91 13.75
CA LEU A 66 8.20 18.94 14.71
C LEU A 66 9.08 17.89 14.04
N LEU A 67 8.60 17.28 12.96
CA LEU A 67 9.34 16.24 12.22
C LEU A 67 10.67 16.77 11.66
N ILE A 68 10.66 17.95 11.05
CA ILE A 68 11.89 18.58 10.51
C ILE A 68 12.95 18.79 11.61
N ASN A 69 12.53 19.07 12.83
CA ASN A 69 13.45 19.40 13.94
C ASN A 69 13.77 18.21 14.86
N LYS A 70 12.99 17.12 14.82
CA LYS A 70 13.10 16.02 15.79
C LYS A 70 13.18 14.63 15.17
N ALA A 71 12.73 14.43 13.92
CA ALA A 71 12.78 13.11 13.29
C ALA A 71 14.20 12.77 12.86
N ARG A 72 14.89 11.95 13.64
CA ARG A 72 16.29 11.58 13.39
C ARG A 72 16.49 10.93 12.03
N SER A 73 15.61 10.04 11.61
CA SER A 73 15.65 9.40 10.29
C SER A 73 15.48 10.38 9.12
N PHE A 74 14.87 11.54 9.35
CA PHE A 74 14.78 12.61 8.37
C PHE A 74 16.01 13.52 8.40
N ILE A 75 16.44 13.93 9.59
CA ILE A 75 17.55 14.89 9.79
C ILE A 75 18.87 14.32 9.29
N TYR A 76 19.16 13.05 9.60
CA TYR A 76 20.43 12.38 9.31
C TYR A 76 20.41 11.53 8.03
N THR A 77 19.53 11.84 7.09
CA THR A 77 19.50 11.20 5.78
C THR A 77 19.75 12.21 4.67
N THR A 78 20.32 11.73 3.57
CA THR A 78 20.49 12.54 2.37
C THR A 78 19.12 12.74 1.69
N GLY A 79 18.87 13.96 1.23
CA GLY A 79 17.65 14.28 0.47
C GLY A 79 17.51 13.48 -0.82
N LEU A 80 16.26 13.32 -1.26
CA LEU A 80 15.98 12.62 -2.52
C LEU A 80 16.58 13.37 -3.71
N PRO A 81 17.12 12.66 -4.71
CA PRO A 81 17.57 13.26 -5.95
C PRO A 81 16.45 14.04 -6.66
N PRO A 82 16.75 15.17 -7.30
CA PRO A 82 15.73 15.97 -8.03
C PRO A 82 14.94 15.16 -9.07
N ALA A 83 15.58 14.20 -9.73
CA ALA A 83 14.92 13.30 -10.68
C ALA A 83 13.79 12.48 -10.03
N CYS A 84 13.99 11.99 -8.79
CA CYS A 84 12.95 11.29 -8.04
C CYS A 84 11.77 12.21 -7.70
N LEU A 85 12.06 13.46 -7.35
CA LEU A 85 11.00 14.44 -7.05
C LEU A 85 10.22 14.82 -8.31
N GLY A 86 10.91 14.97 -9.46
CA GLY A 86 10.29 15.21 -10.76
C GLY A 86 9.37 14.06 -11.18
N SER A 87 9.86 12.83 -11.06
CA SER A 87 9.07 11.59 -11.31
C SER A 87 7.85 11.51 -10.41
N ALA A 88 8.03 11.74 -9.10
CA ALA A 88 6.93 11.71 -8.13
C ALA A 88 5.85 12.75 -8.45
N ARG A 89 6.24 13.99 -8.82
CA ARG A 89 5.30 15.05 -9.21
C ARG A 89 4.47 14.64 -10.42
N GLU A 90 5.12 14.04 -11.43
CA GLU A 90 4.43 13.60 -12.64
C GLU A 90 3.50 12.40 -12.35
N ALA A 91 3.94 11.44 -11.54
CA ALA A 91 3.11 10.32 -11.12
C ALA A 91 1.84 10.79 -10.38
N VAL A 92 1.96 11.75 -9.48
CA VAL A 92 0.80 12.36 -8.80
C VAL A 92 -0.12 13.06 -9.79
N ARG A 93 0.43 13.77 -10.79
CA ARG A 93 -0.35 14.41 -11.86
C ARG A 93 -1.15 13.36 -12.64
N ILE A 94 -0.51 12.27 -13.06
CA ILE A 94 -1.16 11.17 -13.80
C ILE A 94 -2.28 10.56 -12.98
N VAL A 95 -2.02 10.14 -11.75
CA VAL A 95 -3.03 9.52 -10.88
C VAL A 95 -4.23 10.46 -10.64
N THR A 96 -3.97 11.76 -10.53
CA THR A 96 -5.03 12.75 -10.33
C THR A 96 -5.86 12.98 -11.59
N SER A 97 -5.23 12.98 -12.77
CA SER A 97 -5.91 13.20 -14.06
C SER A 97 -6.57 11.94 -14.61
N GLU A 98 -6.14 10.75 -14.16
CA GLU A 98 -6.63 9.44 -14.63
C GLU A 98 -7.22 8.61 -13.48
N PRO A 99 -8.35 9.03 -12.89
CA PRO A 99 -8.92 8.39 -11.69
C PRO A 99 -9.39 6.95 -11.93
N GLU A 100 -9.49 6.52 -13.18
CA GLU A 100 -9.89 5.15 -13.55
C GLU A 100 -8.74 4.13 -13.43
N LEU A 101 -7.49 4.54 -13.30
CA LEU A 101 -6.34 3.62 -13.15
C LEU A 101 -6.51 2.70 -11.96
N GLY A 102 -6.79 3.25 -10.77
CA GLY A 102 -7.02 2.47 -9.56
C GLY A 102 -8.23 1.54 -9.67
N LYS A 103 -9.34 2.04 -10.21
CA LYS A 103 -10.57 1.23 -10.42
C LYS A 103 -10.31 0.07 -11.40
N THR A 104 -9.57 0.31 -12.47
CA THR A 104 -9.20 -0.72 -13.45
C THR A 104 -8.35 -1.81 -12.80
N LEU A 105 -7.37 -1.43 -11.97
CA LEU A 105 -6.57 -2.37 -11.20
C LEU A 105 -7.45 -3.22 -10.27
N LEU A 106 -8.34 -2.59 -9.50
CA LEU A 106 -9.23 -3.29 -8.57
C LEU A 106 -10.17 -4.27 -9.30
N LYS A 107 -10.73 -3.88 -10.45
CA LYS A 107 -11.55 -4.78 -11.29
C LYS A 107 -10.76 -6.00 -11.78
N LYS A 108 -9.49 -5.82 -12.20
CA LYS A 108 -8.61 -6.91 -12.61
C LYS A 108 -8.31 -7.85 -11.43
N ALA A 109 -8.00 -7.28 -10.27
CA ALA A 109 -7.71 -8.03 -9.05
C ALA A 109 -8.95 -8.84 -8.61
N GLN A 110 -10.13 -8.25 -8.61
CA GLN A 110 -11.38 -8.94 -8.30
C GLN A 110 -11.66 -10.10 -9.26
N ARG A 111 -11.49 -9.85 -10.57
CA ARG A 111 -11.64 -10.91 -11.57
C ARG A 111 -10.67 -12.08 -11.30
N PHE A 112 -9.42 -11.78 -11.01
CA PHE A 112 -8.42 -12.81 -10.70
C PHE A 112 -8.77 -13.59 -9.42
N HIS A 113 -9.16 -12.90 -8.35
CA HIS A 113 -9.64 -13.51 -7.11
C HIS A 113 -10.83 -14.46 -7.37
N ASN A 114 -11.81 -14.03 -8.16
CA ASN A 114 -12.97 -14.84 -8.50
C ASN A 114 -12.59 -16.11 -9.28
N LEU A 115 -11.65 -16.01 -10.24
CA LEU A 115 -11.15 -17.16 -10.99
C LEU A 115 -10.45 -18.16 -10.08
N LEU A 116 -9.63 -17.71 -9.13
CA LEU A 116 -9.00 -18.58 -8.14
C LEU A 116 -10.04 -19.30 -7.27
N THR A 117 -11.05 -18.57 -6.82
CA THR A 117 -12.15 -19.17 -6.03
C THR A 117 -12.93 -20.21 -6.84
N GLN A 118 -13.26 -19.91 -8.11
CA GLN A 118 -13.94 -20.85 -9.01
C GLN A 118 -13.12 -22.09 -9.33
N SER A 119 -11.79 -22.00 -9.31
CA SER A 119 -10.90 -23.14 -9.47
C SER A 119 -10.77 -24.03 -8.22
N GLY A 120 -11.54 -23.73 -7.16
CA GLY A 120 -11.56 -24.51 -5.93
C GLY A 120 -10.55 -24.09 -4.87
N LEU A 121 -9.78 -23.00 -5.09
CA LEU A 121 -8.88 -22.47 -4.07
C LEU A 121 -9.69 -21.77 -2.96
N LYS A 122 -9.35 -22.08 -1.71
CA LYS A 122 -9.92 -21.40 -0.55
C LYS A 122 -9.28 -20.02 -0.42
N MET A 123 -9.96 -19.02 -0.94
CA MET A 123 -9.49 -17.63 -0.92
C MET A 123 -10.07 -16.88 0.29
N PRO A 124 -9.28 -15.95 0.91
CA PRO A 124 -9.84 -14.98 1.85
C PRO A 124 -10.80 -14.04 1.12
N GLU A 125 -11.60 -13.28 1.87
CA GLU A 125 -12.46 -12.25 1.30
C GLU A 125 -11.65 -11.23 0.48
N TYR A 126 -12.21 -10.83 -0.66
CA TYR A 126 -11.57 -9.84 -1.53
C TYR A 126 -11.72 -8.43 -0.96
N GLU A 127 -10.61 -7.76 -0.72
CA GLU A 127 -10.60 -6.41 -0.15
C GLU A 127 -9.74 -5.42 -0.95
N SER A 128 -8.74 -5.91 -1.70
CA SER A 128 -7.74 -5.03 -2.32
C SER A 128 -7.04 -5.67 -3.53
N GLN A 129 -6.13 -4.91 -4.16
CA GLN A 129 -5.24 -5.41 -5.20
C GLN A 129 -4.24 -6.47 -4.71
N ILE A 130 -4.11 -6.67 -3.40
CA ILE A 130 -3.24 -7.70 -2.82
C ILE A 130 -4.09 -8.96 -2.61
N ILE A 131 -3.71 -10.05 -3.28
CA ILE A 131 -4.45 -11.31 -3.28
C ILE A 131 -3.55 -12.39 -2.66
N PRO A 132 -3.68 -12.66 -1.35
CA PRO A 132 -2.87 -13.67 -0.68
C PRO A 132 -3.40 -15.09 -0.97
N ILE A 133 -2.49 -16.00 -1.38
CA ILE A 133 -2.76 -17.44 -1.47
C ILE A 133 -2.02 -18.11 -0.31
N ILE A 134 -2.74 -18.54 0.71
CA ILE A 134 -2.15 -19.07 1.94
C ILE A 134 -1.71 -20.52 1.71
N ILE A 135 -0.41 -20.79 1.84
CA ILE A 135 0.22 -22.10 1.67
C ILE A 135 0.56 -22.72 3.04
N GLY A 136 0.91 -21.87 4.03
CA GLY A 136 1.21 -22.28 5.40
C GLY A 136 2.69 -22.46 5.68
N GLY A 137 3.36 -23.44 5.05
CA GLY A 137 4.76 -23.77 5.30
C GLY A 137 5.75 -22.88 4.54
N ASN A 138 6.87 -22.52 5.18
CA ASN A 138 7.89 -21.65 4.58
C ASN A 138 8.54 -22.25 3.34
N GLU A 139 8.97 -23.50 3.40
CA GLU A 139 9.58 -24.18 2.25
C GLU A 139 8.55 -24.42 1.13
N ALA A 140 7.32 -24.76 1.51
CA ALA A 140 6.25 -25.02 0.55
C ALA A 140 5.94 -23.75 -0.28
N VAL A 141 5.88 -22.57 0.35
CA VAL A 141 5.60 -21.33 -0.39
C VAL A 141 6.78 -20.92 -1.28
N ILE A 142 8.01 -21.24 -0.91
CA ILE A 142 9.19 -20.99 -1.76
C ILE A 142 9.09 -21.85 -3.01
N ARG A 143 8.95 -23.17 -2.84
CA ARG A 143 8.82 -24.12 -3.98
C ARG A 143 7.63 -23.76 -4.87
N PHE A 144 6.53 -23.33 -4.30
CA PHE A 144 5.36 -22.90 -5.06
C PHE A 144 5.66 -21.64 -5.89
N SER A 145 6.29 -20.62 -5.28
CA SER A 145 6.71 -19.40 -5.99
C SER A 145 7.69 -19.72 -7.14
N GLU A 146 8.68 -20.59 -6.91
CA GLU A 146 9.64 -21.05 -7.92
C GLU A 146 8.95 -21.81 -9.08
N SER A 147 8.02 -22.69 -8.76
CA SER A 147 7.23 -23.42 -9.78
C SER A 147 6.41 -22.47 -10.65
N LEU A 148 5.83 -21.41 -10.08
CA LEU A 148 5.11 -20.39 -10.82
C LEU A 148 6.06 -19.54 -11.67
N TRP A 149 7.24 -19.23 -11.17
CA TRP A 149 8.27 -18.53 -11.93
C TRP A 149 8.69 -19.29 -13.18
N GLN A 150 8.89 -20.60 -13.09
CA GLN A 150 9.20 -21.48 -14.25
C GLN A 150 8.08 -21.47 -15.30
N LYS A 151 6.87 -21.09 -14.90
CA LYS A 151 5.71 -20.95 -15.82
C LYS A 151 5.50 -19.48 -16.29
N GLY A 152 6.45 -18.59 -16.01
CA GLY A 152 6.38 -17.17 -16.38
C GLY A 152 5.51 -16.32 -15.48
N LEU A 153 5.14 -16.81 -14.29
CA LEU A 153 4.31 -16.09 -13.33
C LEU A 153 5.17 -15.61 -12.15
N LEU A 154 5.35 -14.29 -12.05
CA LEU A 154 6.07 -13.67 -10.93
C LEU A 154 5.14 -13.51 -9.72
N VAL A 155 5.28 -14.40 -8.74
CA VAL A 155 4.54 -14.36 -7.47
C VAL A 155 5.51 -14.38 -6.31
N LYS A 156 5.33 -13.47 -5.34
CA LYS A 156 6.25 -13.30 -4.22
C LYS A 156 5.90 -14.23 -3.06
N ALA A 157 6.86 -15.02 -2.60
CA ALA A 157 6.74 -15.79 -1.36
C ALA A 157 6.89 -14.87 -0.13
N ILE A 158 5.81 -14.69 0.63
CA ILE A 158 5.79 -13.90 1.87
C ILE A 158 5.81 -14.86 3.06
N ARG A 159 6.76 -14.67 3.97
CA ARG A 159 7.06 -15.59 5.09
C ARG A 159 7.24 -14.83 6.39
N PRO A 160 7.26 -15.50 7.55
CA PRO A 160 7.71 -14.91 8.79
C PRO A 160 9.10 -14.24 8.66
N PRO A 161 9.35 -13.13 9.34
CA PRO A 161 8.49 -12.46 10.31
C PRO A 161 7.43 -11.52 9.71
N THR A 162 7.36 -11.36 8.40
CA THR A 162 6.39 -10.47 7.72
C THR A 162 4.94 -10.90 7.95
N VAL A 163 4.73 -12.20 8.09
CA VAL A 163 3.43 -12.82 8.42
C VAL A 163 3.62 -13.78 9.59
N PRO A 164 2.55 -14.12 10.34
CA PRO A 164 2.64 -15.07 11.45
C PRO A 164 3.14 -16.45 11.00
N PRO A 165 3.82 -17.22 11.88
CA PRO A 165 4.18 -18.61 11.62
C PRO A 165 2.96 -19.44 11.17
N GLY A 166 3.17 -20.36 10.21
CA GLY A 166 2.11 -21.20 9.66
C GLY A 166 1.17 -20.49 8.66
N THR A 167 1.42 -19.23 8.32
CA THR A 167 0.57 -18.45 7.40
C THR A 167 1.36 -17.90 6.19
N ALA A 168 2.46 -18.54 5.82
CA ALA A 168 3.23 -18.18 4.63
C ALA A 168 2.35 -18.25 3.36
N ARG A 169 2.47 -17.29 2.49
CA ARG A 169 1.54 -17.03 1.39
C ARG A 169 2.26 -16.46 0.17
#